data_ef167d581918f47fe328995858504959
#
_entry.id   ef167d581918f47fe328995858504959
#
_cell.length_a   1.000
_cell.length_b   1.000
_cell.length_c   1.000
_cell.angle_alpha   90.00
_cell.angle_beta   90.00
_cell.angle_gamma   90.00
#
_symmetry.space_group_name_H-M   'P 1'
#
loop_
_entity.id
_entity.type
_entity.pdbx_description
1 polymer ?
#
loop_
_entity_poly.entity_id
_entity_poly.type
_entity_poly.pdbx_seq_one_letter_code
_entity_poly.pdbx_strand_id
1 'polypeptide(L)'
;MRTVLSFLTFTLISGAASAGQLARPSPVAVDTAASVDQTRTFNGGDASGVIVDAEMSVGLGGGFEGMLRPWAMRQPSGEWNKQIWIAAVRYQRPGPLGLRVDAGLIPSPVGLSNLMLRPQLNPTVSLPASLFQPLPATEAGGPRATLLGAVYAFGANGTVSGDHWDARVAVIDTSPLRTRRIFADTNPPRFDNVVVGGGVTPFVGLRVGASVTHGGWQRANESPTITENRDATIVTIESEFSFRYTKLLGEWVRDTMETSGDDTVATGWYVQGQQTLTPRWFVAGRVERISAPALTPLLTLNELHLNGVEETLGFRLTPELTIRADHRARQGFGRPGFDHQVALSAVWWKRWL
;
A
#
# COMPACT_ATOMS: atom_id res chain seq x y z
N MET A 1 7.10 18.30 41.06
CA MET A 1 7.06 18.50 39.60
C MET A 1 6.64 17.17 38.94
N ARG A 2 5.37 17.06 38.55
CA ARG A 2 4.82 15.87 37.87
C ARG A 2 4.87 16.14 36.37
N THR A 3 5.76 15.48 35.69
CA THR A 3 5.86 15.54 34.24
C THR A 3 4.82 14.58 33.66
N VAL A 4 3.76 15.14 33.11
CA VAL A 4 2.74 14.39 32.35
C VAL A 4 3.38 14.02 31.01
N LEU A 5 3.76 12.75 30.86
CA LEU A 5 4.17 12.17 29.59
C LEU A 5 2.92 11.86 28.79
N SER A 6 2.56 12.77 27.87
CA SER A 6 1.51 12.50 26.89
C SER A 6 2.04 11.49 25.87
N PHE A 7 1.64 10.23 26.01
CA PHE A 7 1.86 9.21 25.01
C PHE A 7 0.94 9.49 23.82
N LEU A 8 1.52 9.99 22.71
CA LEU A 8 0.86 9.97 21.42
C LEU A 8 0.86 8.51 20.92
N THR A 9 -0.23 7.82 21.19
CA THR A 9 -0.49 6.51 20.62
C THR A 9 -0.85 6.72 19.14
N PHE A 10 0.08 6.48 18.24
CA PHE A 10 -0.20 6.39 16.82
C PHE A 10 -1.03 5.13 16.59
N THR A 11 -2.33 5.29 16.52
CA THR A 11 -3.21 4.23 16.06
C THR A 11 -3.04 4.14 14.54
N LEU A 12 -2.30 3.14 14.09
CA LEU A 12 -2.40 2.70 12.72
C LEU A 12 -3.86 2.35 12.46
N ILE A 13 -4.43 2.97 11.45
CA ILE A 13 -5.67 2.54 10.85
C ILE A 13 -5.36 1.36 9.93
N SER A 14 -4.83 0.28 10.49
CA SER A 14 -5.10 -1.06 10.02
C SER A 14 -6.57 -1.28 10.34
N GLY A 15 -7.35 -1.88 9.49
CA GLY A 15 -8.79 -2.03 9.64
C GLY A 15 -9.31 -2.71 10.92
N ALA A 16 -8.53 -2.81 11.98
CA ALA A 16 -8.96 -3.15 13.32
C ALA A 16 -9.57 -1.90 13.97
N ALA A 17 -10.87 -1.81 14.00
CA ALA A 17 -11.59 -0.86 14.84
C ALA A 17 -11.16 -1.12 16.29
N SER A 18 -10.22 -0.32 16.82
CA SER A 18 -9.96 -0.32 18.25
C SER A 18 -11.23 0.18 18.95
N ALA A 19 -11.89 -0.70 19.68
CA ALA A 19 -13.01 -0.38 20.56
C ALA A 19 -12.51 0.52 21.71
N GLY A 20 -12.31 1.82 21.46
CA GLY A 20 -11.75 2.68 22.50
C GLY A 20 -11.73 4.17 22.26
N GLN A 21 -12.26 4.68 21.16
CA GLN A 21 -12.35 6.13 21.00
C GLN A 21 -13.79 6.61 20.93
N LEU A 22 -14.40 6.79 22.11
CA LEU A 22 -15.57 7.67 22.33
C LEU A 22 -15.12 9.13 22.46
N ALA A 23 -14.15 9.60 21.70
CA ALA A 23 -13.99 11.02 21.47
C ALA A 23 -15.00 11.40 20.40
N ARG A 24 -15.90 12.33 20.66
CA ARG A 24 -16.74 12.93 19.61
C ARG A 24 -15.79 13.40 18.53
N PRO A 25 -15.82 12.83 17.32
CA PRO A 25 -14.94 13.29 16.27
C PRO A 25 -15.23 14.77 16.03
N SER A 26 -14.20 15.56 15.87
CA SER A 26 -14.35 16.89 15.26
C SER A 26 -15.18 16.70 13.99
N PRO A 27 -16.19 17.54 13.72
CA PRO A 27 -17.02 17.39 12.53
C PRO A 27 -16.21 17.42 11.24
N VAL A 28 -15.00 17.94 11.30
CA VAL A 28 -14.05 17.97 10.18
C VAL A 28 -12.67 17.57 10.69
N ALA A 29 -11.99 16.67 10.01
CA ALA A 29 -10.58 16.37 10.23
C ALA A 29 -9.79 16.57 8.92
N VAL A 30 -8.62 17.18 9.02
CA VAL A 30 -7.73 17.40 7.87
C VAL A 30 -6.31 17.01 8.26
N ASP A 31 -5.80 15.98 7.62
CA ASP A 31 -4.41 15.53 7.73
C ASP A 31 -3.67 15.85 6.43
N THR A 32 -2.50 16.47 6.54
CA THR A 32 -1.63 16.71 5.38
C THR A 32 -0.26 16.13 5.62
N ALA A 33 0.35 15.58 4.58
CA ALA A 33 1.72 15.12 4.60
C ALA A 33 2.44 15.48 3.30
N ALA A 34 3.73 15.72 3.39
CA ALA A 34 4.59 15.89 2.24
C ALA A 34 5.93 15.20 2.49
N SER A 35 6.52 14.61 1.46
CA SER A 35 7.92 14.20 1.47
C SER A 35 8.68 14.81 0.33
N VAL A 36 9.96 15.07 0.57
CA VAL A 36 10.94 15.44 -0.46
C VAL A 36 12.11 14.48 -0.30
N ASP A 37 12.42 13.79 -1.38
CA ASP A 37 13.45 12.75 -1.38
C ASP A 37 14.50 13.09 -2.44
N GLN A 38 15.76 13.03 -2.06
CA GLN A 38 16.91 13.12 -2.97
C GLN A 38 17.65 11.79 -2.94
N THR A 39 17.72 11.11 -4.07
CA THR A 39 18.36 9.79 -4.22
C THR A 39 19.54 9.91 -5.17
N ARG A 40 20.64 9.24 -4.83
CA ARG A 40 21.81 9.07 -5.67
C ARG A 40 22.12 7.60 -5.86
N THR A 41 22.29 7.19 -7.11
CA THR A 41 22.71 5.83 -7.47
C THR A 41 24.24 5.78 -7.60
N PHE A 42 24.90 4.76 -7.05
CA PHE A 42 26.36 4.64 -7.12
C PHE A 42 26.90 4.48 -8.54
N ASN A 43 26.10 3.91 -9.43
CA ASN A 43 26.45 3.71 -10.85
C ASN A 43 26.08 4.92 -11.74
N GLY A 44 25.72 6.04 -11.15
CA GLY A 44 25.40 7.30 -11.81
C GLY A 44 23.91 7.62 -11.83
N GLY A 45 23.61 8.90 -11.76
CA GLY A 45 22.27 9.47 -11.78
C GLY A 45 21.75 9.86 -10.41
N ASP A 46 21.36 11.12 -10.32
CA ASP A 46 20.62 11.69 -9.19
C ASP A 46 19.13 11.74 -9.56
N ALA A 47 18.29 11.46 -8.59
CA ALA A 47 16.85 11.53 -8.73
C ALA A 47 16.25 12.28 -7.54
N SER A 48 15.28 13.15 -7.80
CA SER A 48 14.51 13.81 -6.76
C SER A 48 13.03 13.46 -6.89
N GLY A 49 12.39 13.17 -5.77
CA GLY A 49 10.97 12.91 -5.68
C GLY A 49 10.29 13.88 -4.72
N VAL A 50 9.05 14.22 -4.98
CA VAL A 50 8.19 14.97 -4.05
C VAL A 50 6.85 14.27 -4.00
N ILE A 51 6.36 13.99 -2.79
CA ILE A 51 5.01 13.47 -2.57
C ILE A 51 4.24 14.49 -1.74
N VAL A 52 3.02 14.79 -2.15
CA VAL A 52 2.05 15.59 -1.40
C VAL A 52 0.79 14.76 -1.22
N ASP A 53 0.38 14.59 0.02
CA ASP A 53 -0.78 13.80 0.42
C ASP A 53 -1.65 14.62 1.38
N ALA A 54 -2.93 14.69 1.12
CA ALA A 54 -3.89 15.32 2.01
C ALA A 54 -5.10 14.39 2.18
N GLU A 55 -5.54 14.18 3.41
CA GLU A 55 -6.76 13.44 3.70
C GLU A 55 -7.70 14.35 4.47
N MET A 56 -8.91 14.43 4.00
CA MET A 56 -10.00 15.19 4.62
C MET A 56 -11.13 14.25 4.94
N SER A 57 -11.68 14.36 6.14
CA SER A 57 -12.90 13.68 6.51
C SER A 57 -13.90 14.64 7.16
N VAL A 58 -15.17 14.39 6.90
CA VAL A 58 -16.29 15.20 7.41
C VAL A 58 -17.35 14.28 7.97
N GLY A 59 -17.64 14.43 9.27
CA GLY A 59 -18.74 13.72 9.92
C GLY A 59 -20.09 14.24 9.45
N LEU A 60 -20.91 13.35 8.88
CA LEU A 60 -22.23 13.65 8.32
C LEU A 60 -23.37 13.34 9.32
N GLY A 61 -23.03 12.82 10.51
CA GLY A 61 -23.99 12.36 11.51
C GLY A 61 -24.50 10.93 11.27
N GLY A 62 -25.15 10.35 12.27
CA GLY A 62 -25.71 8.99 12.16
C GLY A 62 -24.71 7.86 11.90
N GLY A 63 -23.40 8.09 12.18
CA GLY A 63 -22.34 7.13 11.88
C GLY A 63 -21.78 7.27 10.47
N PHE A 64 -22.21 8.25 9.68
CA PHE A 64 -21.70 8.52 8.33
C PHE A 64 -20.55 9.54 8.36
N GLU A 65 -19.57 9.31 7.49
CA GLU A 65 -18.41 10.17 7.27
C GLU A 65 -18.12 10.26 5.77
N GLY A 66 -17.90 11.47 5.27
CA GLY A 66 -17.39 11.71 3.92
C GLY A 66 -15.85 11.77 3.96
N MET A 67 -15.17 11.16 2.99
CA MET A 67 -13.71 11.13 2.92
C MET A 67 -13.22 11.54 1.53
N LEU A 68 -12.16 12.34 1.50
CA LEU A 68 -11.46 12.73 0.28
C LEU A 68 -9.95 12.73 0.52
N ARG A 69 -9.18 12.08 -0.37
CA ARG A 69 -7.72 12.03 -0.31
C ARG A 69 -7.09 12.32 -1.66
N PRO A 70 -6.85 13.60 -2.01
CA PRO A 70 -6.01 13.98 -3.13
C PRO A 70 -4.54 13.68 -2.83
N TRP A 71 -3.82 13.28 -3.86
CA TRP A 71 -2.41 12.94 -3.80
C TRP A 71 -1.69 13.38 -5.07
N ALA A 72 -0.45 13.79 -4.94
CA ALA A 72 0.39 14.15 -6.07
C ALA A 72 1.84 13.70 -5.82
N MET A 73 2.48 13.17 -6.85
CA MET A 73 3.89 12.81 -6.83
C MET A 73 4.60 13.44 -8.04
N ARG A 74 5.69 14.15 -7.79
CA ARG A 74 6.61 14.58 -8.82
C ARG A 74 7.64 13.46 -9.04
N GLN A 75 7.69 12.97 -10.27
CA GLN A 75 8.68 11.97 -10.66
C GLN A 75 10.06 12.61 -10.90
N PRO A 76 11.16 11.82 -10.91
CA PRO A 76 12.50 12.31 -11.26
C PRO A 76 12.57 12.98 -12.63
N SER A 77 11.72 12.59 -13.58
CA SER A 77 11.56 13.24 -14.88
C SER A 77 11.02 14.68 -14.81
N GLY A 78 10.55 15.13 -13.64
CA GLY A 78 9.89 16.42 -13.44
C GLY A 78 8.38 16.38 -13.66
N GLU A 79 7.83 15.30 -14.16
CA GLU A 79 6.40 15.13 -14.38
C GLU A 79 5.63 14.91 -13.08
N TRP A 80 4.42 15.47 -13.03
CA TRP A 80 3.52 15.29 -11.90
C TRP A 80 2.49 14.21 -12.20
N ASN A 81 2.47 13.15 -11.38
CA ASN A 81 1.36 12.21 -11.30
C ASN A 81 0.38 12.71 -10.22
N LYS A 82 -0.85 12.99 -10.62
CA LYS A 82 -1.91 13.49 -9.72
C LYS A 82 -3.04 12.48 -9.68
N GLN A 83 -3.48 12.15 -8.48
CA GLN A 83 -4.53 11.15 -8.24
C GLN A 83 -5.49 11.63 -7.15
N ILE A 84 -6.71 11.14 -7.21
CA ILE A 84 -7.59 11.09 -6.05
C ILE A 84 -7.60 9.63 -5.58
N TRP A 85 -7.10 9.39 -4.38
CA TRP A 85 -6.99 8.02 -3.89
C TRP A 85 -8.20 7.59 -3.08
N ILE A 86 -8.84 8.51 -2.40
CA ILE A 86 -10.11 8.23 -1.70
C ILE A 86 -11.11 9.33 -2.08
N ALA A 87 -12.29 8.92 -2.46
CA ALA A 87 -13.50 9.75 -2.56
C ALA A 87 -14.67 8.85 -2.22
N ALA A 88 -14.97 8.73 -0.93
CA ALA A 88 -15.87 7.71 -0.42
C ALA A 88 -16.75 8.22 0.72
N VAL A 89 -17.85 7.53 0.91
CA VAL A 89 -18.68 7.63 2.11
C VAL A 89 -18.42 6.40 2.95
N ARG A 90 -18.17 6.61 4.24
CA ARG A 90 -18.04 5.58 5.26
C ARG A 90 -19.26 5.59 6.15
N TYR A 91 -19.81 4.42 6.44
CA TYR A 91 -20.70 4.19 7.55
C TYR A 91 -19.98 3.38 8.61
N GLN A 92 -20.04 3.82 9.87
CA GLN A 92 -19.42 3.11 10.98
C GLN A 92 -20.39 3.04 12.16
N ARG A 93 -20.59 1.83 12.65
CA ARG A 93 -21.36 1.55 13.86
C ARG A 93 -20.46 0.85 14.89
N PRO A 94 -20.08 1.53 15.97
CA PRO A 94 -19.36 0.90 17.06
C PRO A 94 -20.31 -0.04 17.84
N GLY A 95 -19.74 -1.04 18.50
CA GLY A 95 -20.46 -2.02 19.30
C GLY A 95 -19.60 -3.24 19.58
N PRO A 96 -20.13 -4.27 20.28
CA PRO A 96 -19.43 -5.55 20.47
C PRO A 96 -19.07 -6.21 19.12
N LEU A 97 -19.92 -6.01 18.13
CA LEU A 97 -19.64 -6.24 16.71
C LEU A 97 -19.58 -4.89 16.02
N GLY A 98 -18.37 -4.39 15.78
CA GLY A 98 -18.14 -3.20 14.99
C GLY A 98 -18.50 -3.46 13.52
N LEU A 99 -19.26 -2.57 12.91
CA LEU A 99 -19.57 -2.61 11.48
C LEU A 99 -18.99 -1.37 10.82
N ARG A 100 -18.28 -1.55 9.72
CA ARG A 100 -17.81 -0.47 8.84
C ARG A 100 -18.16 -0.82 7.40
N VAL A 101 -18.70 0.15 6.67
CA VAL A 101 -18.94 0.04 5.22
C VAL A 101 -18.35 1.28 4.56
N ASP A 102 -17.45 1.09 3.62
CA ASP A 102 -16.90 2.15 2.77
C ASP A 102 -17.46 1.96 1.34
N ALA A 103 -17.91 3.03 0.69
CA ALA A 103 -18.42 3.00 -0.68
C ALA A 103 -17.97 4.22 -1.47
N GLY A 104 -17.55 4.02 -2.72
CA GLY A 104 -16.99 5.03 -3.60
C GLY A 104 -15.59 4.62 -4.08
N LEU A 105 -14.69 5.58 -4.21
CA LEU A 105 -13.28 5.32 -4.46
C LEU A 105 -12.62 4.98 -3.13
N ILE A 106 -12.33 3.71 -2.91
CA ILE A 106 -11.88 3.16 -1.63
C ILE A 106 -10.42 2.71 -1.69
N PRO A 107 -9.70 2.67 -0.55
CA PRO A 107 -8.40 2.01 -0.49
C PRO A 107 -8.53 0.54 -0.90
N SER A 108 -7.46 -0.01 -1.48
CA SER A 108 -7.44 -1.45 -1.78
C SER A 108 -7.81 -2.26 -0.53
N PRO A 109 -8.79 -3.15 -0.62
CA PRO A 109 -9.13 -4.04 0.48
C PRO A 109 -8.16 -5.22 0.63
N VAL A 110 -7.07 -5.25 -0.14
CA VAL A 110 -6.08 -6.32 -0.19
C VAL A 110 -4.75 -5.83 0.32
N GLY A 111 -4.16 -6.57 1.25
CA GLY A 111 -2.80 -6.35 1.73
C GLY A 111 -2.61 -5.12 2.63
N LEU A 112 -1.38 -4.96 3.11
CA LEU A 112 -0.95 -3.85 4.00
C LEU A 112 -0.08 -2.81 3.29
N SER A 113 0.54 -3.17 2.16
CA SER A 113 1.53 -2.33 1.48
C SER A 113 0.98 -0.97 1.06
N ASN A 114 -0.33 -0.87 0.78
CA ASN A 114 -0.98 0.41 0.47
C ASN A 114 -0.90 1.46 1.61
N LEU A 115 -0.69 1.03 2.85
CA LEU A 115 -0.48 1.95 3.98
C LEU A 115 0.83 2.73 3.84
N MET A 116 1.83 2.14 3.16
CA MET A 116 3.14 2.76 2.94
C MET A 116 3.10 3.92 1.93
N LEU A 117 2.00 4.07 1.20
CA LEU A 117 1.79 5.20 0.29
C LEU A 117 1.65 6.54 1.02
N ARG A 118 1.45 6.52 2.33
CA ARG A 118 1.48 7.71 3.18
C ARG A 118 2.91 7.96 3.66
N PRO A 119 3.55 9.07 3.32
CA PRO A 119 4.94 9.32 3.69
C PRO A 119 5.22 9.24 5.19
N GLN A 120 4.26 9.67 6.01
CA GLN A 120 4.37 9.64 7.47
C GLN A 120 4.21 8.24 8.09
N LEU A 121 3.62 7.28 7.36
CA LEU A 121 3.45 5.90 7.81
C LEU A 121 4.55 4.96 7.32
N ASN A 122 5.24 5.33 6.25
CA ASN A 122 6.37 4.57 5.74
C ASN A 122 7.65 4.96 6.48
N PRO A 123 8.25 4.07 7.28
CA PRO A 123 9.47 4.39 8.01
C PRO A 123 10.72 4.37 7.13
N THR A 124 10.68 3.73 5.96
CA THR A 124 11.75 3.73 4.95
C THR A 124 11.49 4.84 3.90
N VAL A 125 12.45 5.10 3.01
CA VAL A 125 12.28 6.12 1.99
C VAL A 125 11.53 5.58 0.78
N SER A 126 11.89 4.39 0.32
CA SER A 126 11.22 3.81 -0.84
C SER A 126 9.91 3.09 -0.48
N LEU A 127 9.09 2.86 -1.48
CA LEU A 127 7.88 2.05 -1.36
C LEU A 127 8.19 0.57 -1.60
N PRO A 128 7.42 -0.38 -1.02
CA PRO A 128 7.54 -1.79 -1.33
C PRO A 128 7.43 -2.05 -2.84
N ALA A 129 8.29 -2.92 -3.35
CA ALA A 129 8.31 -3.25 -4.78
C ALA A 129 6.98 -3.86 -5.25
N SER A 130 6.27 -4.56 -4.37
CA SER A 130 4.94 -5.12 -4.66
C SER A 130 3.93 -4.10 -5.20
N LEU A 131 4.05 -2.81 -4.82
CA LEU A 131 3.09 -1.77 -5.21
C LEU A 131 3.33 -1.19 -6.61
N PHE A 132 4.58 -0.98 -7.00
CA PHE A 132 4.89 -0.21 -8.20
C PHE A 132 5.87 -0.88 -9.15
N GLN A 133 6.49 -1.99 -8.73
CA GLN A 133 7.42 -2.67 -9.61
C GLN A 133 6.63 -3.46 -10.65
N PRO A 134 6.70 -3.08 -11.93
CA PRO A 134 6.08 -3.86 -12.98
C PRO A 134 6.69 -5.27 -13.02
N LEU A 135 5.83 -6.27 -13.07
CA LEU A 135 6.25 -7.65 -13.34
C LEU A 135 6.81 -7.77 -14.77
N PRO A 136 7.70 -8.71 -15.02
CA PRO A 136 8.13 -9.03 -16.37
C PRO A 136 6.93 -9.34 -17.28
N ALA A 137 7.03 -8.98 -18.55
CA ALA A 137 5.97 -9.29 -19.52
C ALA A 137 5.90 -10.81 -19.75
N THR A 138 4.70 -11.35 -19.63
CA THR A 138 4.39 -12.74 -19.97
C THR A 138 3.81 -12.88 -21.38
N GLU A 139 3.39 -11.77 -21.96
CA GLU A 139 2.86 -11.66 -23.32
C GLU A 139 3.36 -10.40 -24.02
N ALA A 140 3.50 -10.48 -25.34
CA ALA A 140 3.85 -9.31 -26.16
C ALA A 140 2.66 -8.32 -26.22
N GLY A 141 2.90 -7.07 -25.85
CA GLY A 141 1.89 -6.00 -25.93
C GLY A 141 0.80 -6.02 -24.84
N GLY A 142 0.87 -6.95 -23.89
CA GLY A 142 -0.05 -6.99 -22.76
C GLY A 142 0.18 -5.86 -21.73
N PRO A 143 -0.83 -5.49 -20.94
CA PRO A 143 -0.66 -4.55 -19.86
C PRO A 143 0.29 -5.11 -18.80
N ARG A 144 1.06 -4.22 -18.17
CA ARG A 144 1.96 -4.63 -17.10
C ARG A 144 1.17 -4.78 -15.80
N ALA A 145 1.29 -5.94 -15.18
CA ALA A 145 0.82 -6.19 -13.82
C ALA A 145 1.86 -5.73 -12.79
N THR A 146 1.40 -5.53 -11.58
CA THR A 146 2.22 -5.45 -10.35
C THR A 146 1.66 -6.49 -9.39
N LEU A 147 2.38 -6.90 -8.36
CA LEU A 147 1.83 -7.86 -7.40
C LEU A 147 0.62 -7.30 -6.65
N LEU A 148 0.77 -6.09 -6.11
CA LEU A 148 -0.31 -5.35 -5.49
C LEU A 148 -0.22 -3.93 -6.03
N GLY A 149 -0.95 -3.61 -7.06
CA GLY A 149 -0.99 -2.24 -7.56
C GLY A 149 -1.43 -1.27 -6.47
N ALA A 150 -0.94 -0.04 -6.53
CA ALA A 150 -1.47 1.04 -5.73
C ALA A 150 -2.91 1.34 -6.18
N VAL A 151 -3.81 0.41 -5.87
CA VAL A 151 -5.19 0.43 -6.33
C VAL A 151 -6.05 1.15 -5.31
N TYR A 152 -6.67 2.22 -5.78
CA TYR A 152 -7.83 2.83 -5.17
C TYR A 152 -8.99 2.59 -6.11
N ALA A 153 -9.67 1.48 -5.88
CA ALA A 153 -10.72 0.99 -6.75
C ALA A 153 -12.05 1.68 -6.46
N PHE A 154 -12.89 1.80 -7.46
CA PHE A 154 -14.30 2.12 -7.24
C PHE A 154 -15.01 0.87 -6.75
N GLY A 155 -15.74 0.97 -5.64
CA GLY A 155 -16.40 -0.19 -5.10
C GLY A 155 -17.01 0.02 -3.74
N ALA A 156 -17.29 -1.08 -3.07
CA ALA A 156 -17.75 -1.12 -1.69
C ALA A 156 -16.99 -2.18 -0.92
N ASN A 157 -16.68 -1.87 0.34
CA ASN A 157 -16.02 -2.77 1.27
C ASN A 157 -16.78 -2.76 2.60
N GLY A 158 -17.25 -3.93 3.02
CA GLY A 158 -17.87 -4.17 4.32
C GLY A 158 -16.88 -4.89 5.24
N THR A 159 -16.72 -4.39 6.46
CA THR A 159 -15.89 -5.01 7.50
C THR A 159 -16.70 -5.19 8.76
N VAL A 160 -16.64 -6.37 9.33
CA VAL A 160 -17.17 -6.67 10.66
C VAL A 160 -16.00 -7.02 11.56
N SER A 161 -15.95 -6.48 12.77
CA SER A 161 -14.86 -6.71 13.72
C SER A 161 -15.39 -7.03 15.11
N GLY A 162 -14.78 -8.00 15.76
CA GLY A 162 -14.91 -8.29 17.18
C GLY A 162 -13.64 -7.90 17.94
N ASP A 163 -13.53 -8.33 19.19
CA ASP A 163 -12.40 -7.97 20.07
C ASP A 163 -11.06 -8.51 19.55
N HIS A 164 -11.07 -9.70 18.94
CA HIS A 164 -9.86 -10.42 18.52
C HIS A 164 -9.86 -10.86 17.05
N TRP A 165 -10.81 -10.40 16.25
CA TRP A 165 -10.92 -10.79 14.84
C TRP A 165 -11.60 -9.71 14.01
N ASP A 166 -11.32 -9.72 12.73
CA ASP A 166 -12.04 -8.96 11.71
C ASP A 166 -12.32 -9.86 10.50
N ALA A 167 -13.40 -9.56 9.79
CA ALA A 167 -13.73 -10.15 8.50
C ALA A 167 -14.17 -9.05 7.53
N ARG A 168 -13.78 -9.17 6.26
CA ARG A 168 -14.11 -8.19 5.23
C ARG A 168 -14.57 -8.85 3.94
N VAL A 169 -15.48 -8.17 3.26
CA VAL A 169 -15.90 -8.51 1.89
C VAL A 169 -15.96 -7.22 1.09
N ALA A 170 -15.38 -7.24 -0.10
CA ALA A 170 -15.44 -6.09 -1.01
C ALA A 170 -15.77 -6.53 -2.43
N VAL A 171 -16.39 -5.60 -3.18
CA VAL A 171 -16.59 -5.69 -4.62
C VAL A 171 -16.00 -4.43 -5.23
N ILE A 172 -15.07 -4.60 -6.17
CA ILE A 172 -14.29 -3.51 -6.76
C ILE A 172 -14.22 -3.63 -8.29
N ASP A 173 -14.02 -2.51 -8.94
CA ASP A 173 -14.02 -2.41 -10.41
C ASP A 173 -12.64 -2.59 -11.07
N THR A 174 -11.60 -2.73 -10.26
CA THR A 174 -10.22 -2.80 -10.75
C THR A 174 -9.46 -3.89 -10.01
N SER A 175 -8.80 -4.79 -10.75
CA SER A 175 -7.94 -5.81 -10.16
C SER A 175 -6.80 -5.17 -9.35
N PRO A 176 -6.45 -5.71 -8.17
CA PRO A 176 -5.28 -5.29 -7.40
C PRO A 176 -3.94 -5.46 -8.14
N LEU A 177 -3.89 -6.21 -9.23
CA LEU A 177 -2.71 -6.31 -10.11
C LEU A 177 -2.43 -5.04 -10.90
N ARG A 178 -3.36 -4.10 -10.94
CA ARG A 178 -3.31 -2.93 -11.81
C ARG A 178 -3.38 -1.64 -11.03
N THR A 179 -2.62 -0.65 -11.46
CA THR A 179 -2.75 0.72 -10.93
C THR A 179 -3.82 1.45 -11.73
N ARG A 180 -4.94 1.80 -11.10
CA ARG A 180 -5.94 2.64 -11.72
C ARG A 180 -5.47 4.08 -11.84
N ARG A 181 -5.72 4.68 -13.01
CA ARG A 181 -5.52 6.12 -13.25
C ARG A 181 -6.89 6.75 -13.51
N ILE A 182 -7.50 7.33 -12.48
CA ILE A 182 -8.87 7.88 -12.55
C ILE A 182 -9.09 8.84 -13.71
N PHE A 183 -8.07 9.67 -14.03
CA PHE A 183 -8.19 10.65 -15.09
C PHE A 183 -7.78 10.14 -16.48
N ALA A 184 -7.27 8.93 -16.59
CA ALA A 184 -6.80 8.35 -17.84
C ALA A 184 -7.57 7.08 -18.24
N ASP A 185 -8.32 6.49 -17.32
CA ASP A 185 -9.11 5.30 -17.59
C ASP A 185 -10.51 5.70 -18.08
N THR A 186 -10.76 5.53 -19.37
CA THR A 186 -12.02 5.88 -20.03
C THR A 186 -13.04 4.73 -20.05
N ASN A 187 -12.63 3.53 -19.60
CA ASN A 187 -13.51 2.36 -19.59
C ASN A 187 -14.54 2.47 -18.44
N PRO A 188 -15.82 2.12 -18.69
CA PRO A 188 -16.80 2.10 -17.63
C PRO A 188 -16.40 1.09 -16.54
N PRO A 189 -16.68 1.40 -15.25
CA PRO A 189 -16.38 0.48 -14.16
C PRO A 189 -17.15 -0.83 -14.32
N ARG A 190 -16.47 -1.95 -14.08
CA ARG A 190 -17.07 -3.28 -14.01
C ARG A 190 -16.72 -3.85 -12.66
N PHE A 191 -17.73 -4.05 -11.83
CA PHE A 191 -17.57 -4.60 -10.47
C PHE A 191 -17.44 -6.13 -10.54
N ASP A 192 -16.37 -6.60 -11.15
CA ASP A 192 -16.08 -8.01 -11.41
C ASP A 192 -14.97 -8.60 -10.52
N ASN A 193 -14.38 -7.79 -9.64
CA ASN A 193 -13.42 -8.27 -8.67
C ASN A 193 -14.05 -8.37 -7.28
N VAL A 194 -14.02 -9.57 -6.71
CA VAL A 194 -14.52 -9.85 -5.36
C VAL A 194 -13.35 -10.14 -4.43
N VAL A 195 -13.34 -9.51 -3.27
CA VAL A 195 -12.34 -9.71 -2.22
C VAL A 195 -13.02 -10.27 -0.98
N VAL A 196 -12.44 -11.32 -0.41
CA VAL A 196 -12.82 -11.85 0.90
C VAL A 196 -11.56 -11.94 1.74
N GLY A 197 -11.62 -11.48 2.97
CA GLY A 197 -10.46 -11.53 3.86
C GLY A 197 -10.83 -11.32 5.31
N GLY A 198 -9.83 -11.33 6.15
CA GLY A 198 -9.99 -11.12 7.59
C GLY A 198 -8.68 -11.34 8.34
N GLY A 199 -8.74 -11.21 9.64
CA GLY A 199 -7.60 -11.41 10.50
C GLY A 199 -7.97 -11.75 11.92
N VAL A 200 -6.98 -12.18 12.66
CA VAL A 200 -7.06 -12.45 14.10
C VAL A 200 -5.99 -11.68 14.85
N THR A 201 -6.34 -11.24 16.06
CA THR A 201 -5.44 -10.57 17.00
C THR A 201 -5.29 -11.46 18.24
N PRO A 202 -4.38 -12.48 18.21
CA PRO A 202 -4.25 -13.46 19.28
C PRO A 202 -3.90 -12.84 20.62
N PHE A 203 -3.14 -11.73 20.59
CA PHE A 203 -2.80 -10.91 21.74
C PHE A 203 -2.53 -9.47 21.30
N VAL A 204 -2.58 -8.56 22.26
CA VAL A 204 -2.36 -7.13 22.01
C VAL A 204 -0.99 -6.92 21.34
N GLY A 205 -1.01 -6.30 20.17
CA GLY A 205 0.18 -5.99 19.39
C GLY A 205 0.48 -6.94 18.24
N LEU A 206 -0.15 -8.12 18.14
CA LEU A 206 -0.01 -9.02 17.00
C LEU A 206 -1.34 -9.17 16.26
N ARG A 207 -1.35 -8.85 14.96
CA ARG A 207 -2.42 -9.20 14.03
C ARG A 207 -1.86 -10.05 12.90
N VAL A 208 -2.57 -11.12 12.54
CA VAL A 208 -2.31 -11.94 11.36
C VAL A 208 -3.58 -11.99 10.54
N GLY A 209 -3.47 -11.75 9.25
CA GLY A 209 -4.60 -11.73 8.33
C GLY A 209 -4.30 -12.42 7.01
N ALA A 210 -5.37 -12.67 6.26
CA ALA A 210 -5.29 -13.15 4.90
C ALA A 210 -6.44 -12.59 4.07
N SER A 211 -6.24 -12.52 2.76
CA SER A 211 -7.33 -12.23 1.83
C SER A 211 -7.15 -12.97 0.51
N VAL A 212 -8.27 -13.20 -0.17
CA VAL A 212 -8.34 -13.73 -1.53
C VAL A 212 -9.14 -12.77 -2.37
N THR A 213 -8.62 -12.47 -3.56
CA THR A 213 -9.32 -11.70 -4.60
C THR A 213 -9.43 -12.58 -5.82
N HIS A 214 -10.60 -12.54 -6.47
CA HIS A 214 -10.81 -13.17 -7.77
C HIS A 214 -11.61 -12.24 -8.68
N GLY A 215 -11.23 -12.15 -9.95
CA GLY A 215 -11.93 -11.38 -10.96
C GLY A 215 -11.05 -10.90 -12.11
N GLY A 216 -11.66 -10.10 -12.98
CA GLY A 216 -11.05 -9.65 -14.22
C GLY A 216 -9.82 -8.78 -14.03
N TRP A 217 -8.68 -9.16 -14.62
CA TRP A 217 -7.47 -8.35 -14.61
C TRP A 217 -7.10 -7.80 -16.00
N GLN A 218 -7.57 -8.44 -17.09
CA GLN A 218 -7.48 -7.94 -18.46
C GLN A 218 -8.85 -8.01 -19.12
N ARG A 219 -9.13 -7.02 -19.98
CA ARG A 219 -10.39 -6.96 -20.73
C ARG A 219 -10.13 -7.17 -22.22
N ALA A 220 -11.05 -7.88 -22.87
CA ALA A 220 -11.08 -8.00 -24.32
C ALA A 220 -11.00 -6.62 -24.98
N ASN A 221 -10.17 -6.51 -26.01
CA ASN A 221 -9.90 -5.27 -26.77
C ASN A 221 -9.21 -4.13 -25.98
N GLU A 222 -8.67 -4.40 -24.80
CA GLU A 222 -7.85 -3.44 -24.06
C GLU A 222 -6.50 -3.19 -24.77
N SER A 223 -6.02 -4.19 -25.48
CA SER A 223 -4.87 -4.13 -26.39
C SER A 223 -5.20 -4.95 -27.65
N PRO A 224 -4.58 -4.68 -28.80
CA PRO A 224 -4.80 -5.48 -30.01
C PRO A 224 -4.52 -6.98 -29.85
N THR A 225 -3.72 -7.36 -28.88
CA THR A 225 -3.37 -8.75 -28.60
C THR A 225 -4.31 -9.45 -27.62
N ILE A 226 -5.21 -8.70 -26.96
CA ILE A 226 -6.14 -9.23 -25.96
C ILE A 226 -7.52 -9.35 -26.59
N THR A 227 -7.89 -10.57 -26.96
CA THR A 227 -9.16 -10.87 -27.65
C THR A 227 -10.28 -11.31 -26.70
N GLU A 228 -9.93 -11.66 -25.46
CA GLU A 228 -10.86 -12.19 -24.45
C GLU A 228 -10.61 -11.58 -23.06
N ASN A 229 -11.63 -11.66 -22.20
CA ASN A 229 -11.45 -11.29 -20.80
C ASN A 229 -10.65 -12.37 -20.10
N ARG A 230 -9.81 -11.96 -19.16
CA ARG A 230 -8.96 -12.85 -18.36
C ARG A 230 -9.07 -12.53 -16.90
N ASP A 231 -9.15 -13.54 -16.09
CA ASP A 231 -9.28 -13.43 -14.67
C ASP A 231 -7.94 -13.65 -13.96
N ALA A 232 -7.87 -13.20 -12.72
CA ALA A 232 -6.76 -13.49 -11.84
C ALA A 232 -7.26 -13.81 -10.44
N THR A 233 -6.48 -14.64 -9.75
CA THR A 233 -6.67 -14.93 -8.33
C THR A 233 -5.46 -14.44 -7.57
N ILE A 234 -5.68 -13.59 -6.56
CA ILE A 234 -4.64 -13.02 -5.71
C ILE A 234 -4.87 -13.51 -4.30
N VAL A 235 -3.85 -14.10 -3.69
CA VAL A 235 -3.86 -14.53 -2.28
C VAL A 235 -2.83 -13.71 -1.53
N THR A 236 -3.22 -13.10 -0.40
CA THR A 236 -2.30 -12.40 0.50
C THR A 236 -2.33 -13.00 1.89
N ILE A 237 -1.17 -13.00 2.55
CA ILE A 237 -1.03 -13.22 3.98
C ILE A 237 -0.30 -12.02 4.55
N GLU A 238 -0.84 -11.45 5.61
CA GLU A 238 -0.36 -10.22 6.21
C GLU A 238 -0.14 -10.37 7.71
N SER A 239 0.85 -9.69 8.26
CA SER A 239 1.09 -9.65 9.70
C SER A 239 1.57 -8.28 10.14
N GLU A 240 1.09 -7.86 11.30
CA GLU A 240 1.52 -6.66 12.00
C GLU A 240 1.88 -7.04 13.43
N PHE A 241 3.05 -6.62 13.87
CA PHE A 241 3.48 -6.78 15.24
C PHE A 241 3.99 -5.47 15.80
N SER A 242 3.52 -5.11 16.98
CA SER A 242 3.94 -3.91 17.69
C SER A 242 4.15 -4.25 19.17
N PHE A 243 5.37 -4.09 19.63
CA PHE A 243 5.72 -4.29 21.03
C PHE A 243 6.67 -3.21 21.51
N ARG A 244 6.27 -2.45 22.52
CA ARG A 244 7.05 -1.32 23.07
C ARG A 244 7.47 -0.34 21.98
N TYR A 245 8.73 -0.39 21.58
CA TYR A 245 9.38 0.53 20.63
C TYR A 245 9.65 -0.12 19.28
N THR A 246 9.25 -1.38 19.11
CA THR A 246 9.45 -2.17 17.88
C THR A 246 8.13 -2.32 17.15
N LYS A 247 8.19 -2.14 15.85
CA LYS A 247 7.09 -2.41 14.93
C LYS A 247 7.61 -3.24 13.76
N LEU A 248 6.90 -4.33 13.44
CA LEU A 248 7.18 -5.18 12.30
C LEU A 248 5.93 -5.30 11.44
N LEU A 249 6.13 -5.30 10.14
CA LEU A 249 5.10 -5.55 9.13
C LEU A 249 5.63 -6.62 8.20
N GLY A 250 4.78 -7.54 7.79
CA GLY A 250 5.10 -8.54 6.79
C GLY A 250 3.91 -8.81 5.90
N GLU A 251 4.18 -9.06 4.63
CA GLU A 251 3.17 -9.40 3.64
C GLU A 251 3.75 -10.41 2.65
N TRP A 252 2.97 -11.42 2.33
CA TRP A 252 3.24 -12.36 1.26
C TRP A 252 2.07 -12.35 0.29
N VAL A 253 2.38 -12.41 -1.00
CA VAL A 253 1.40 -12.33 -2.09
C VAL A 253 1.68 -13.44 -3.09
N ARG A 254 0.62 -14.06 -3.60
CA ARG A 254 0.65 -14.95 -4.74
C ARG A 254 -0.46 -14.57 -5.71
N ASP A 255 -0.06 -14.32 -6.95
CA ASP A 255 -0.94 -14.01 -8.06
C ASP A 255 -0.94 -15.17 -9.04
N THR A 256 -2.12 -15.64 -9.40
CA THR A 256 -2.33 -16.58 -10.52
C THR A 256 -3.11 -15.83 -11.58
N MET A 257 -2.52 -15.63 -12.73
CA MET A 257 -3.05 -14.79 -13.81
C MET A 257 -3.31 -15.64 -15.04
N GLU A 258 -4.52 -15.60 -15.57
CA GLU A 258 -4.83 -16.17 -16.89
C GLU A 258 -4.09 -15.38 -17.98
N THR A 259 -3.52 -16.10 -18.94
CA THR A 259 -2.85 -15.55 -20.13
C THR A 259 -3.41 -16.19 -21.41
N SER A 260 -2.87 -15.85 -22.58
CA SER A 260 -3.27 -16.51 -23.83
C SER A 260 -2.84 -17.98 -23.93
N GLY A 261 -1.97 -18.41 -23.02
CA GLY A 261 -1.50 -19.80 -22.91
C GLY A 261 -1.86 -20.36 -21.52
N ASP A 262 -0.87 -20.96 -20.87
CA ASP A 262 -1.03 -21.45 -19.51
C ASP A 262 -1.06 -20.31 -18.49
N ASP A 263 -1.73 -20.54 -17.37
CA ASP A 263 -1.75 -19.61 -16.24
C ASP A 263 -0.34 -19.30 -15.76
N THR A 264 -0.09 -18.04 -15.48
CA THR A 264 1.19 -17.59 -14.93
C THR A 264 1.07 -17.27 -13.44
N VAL A 265 2.12 -17.59 -12.69
CA VAL A 265 2.17 -17.38 -11.24
C VAL A 265 3.30 -16.44 -10.90
N ALA A 266 2.98 -15.34 -10.22
CA ALA A 266 3.95 -14.47 -9.59
C ALA A 266 3.79 -14.52 -8.06
N THR A 267 4.90 -14.42 -7.34
CA THR A 267 4.91 -14.39 -5.88
C THR A 267 5.81 -13.29 -5.37
N GLY A 268 5.50 -12.76 -4.23
CA GLY A 268 6.38 -11.81 -3.57
C GLY A 268 6.13 -11.72 -2.08
N TRP A 269 7.10 -11.19 -1.38
CA TRP A 269 6.98 -10.90 0.04
C TRP A 269 7.88 -9.74 0.43
N TYR A 270 7.50 -9.07 1.49
CA TYR A 270 8.40 -8.19 2.22
C TYR A 270 8.23 -8.34 3.73
N VAL A 271 9.28 -8.00 4.44
CA VAL A 271 9.28 -7.77 5.89
C VAL A 271 9.90 -6.42 6.14
N GLN A 272 9.21 -5.56 6.87
CA GLN A 272 9.65 -4.22 7.23
C GLN A 272 9.60 -4.06 8.73
N GLY A 273 10.67 -3.54 9.30
CA GLY A 273 10.79 -3.27 10.73
C GLY A 273 11.15 -1.83 11.02
N GLN A 274 10.71 -1.36 12.19
CA GLN A 274 11.12 -0.08 12.77
C GLN A 274 11.39 -0.27 14.25
N GLN A 275 12.54 0.23 14.72
CA GLN A 275 12.90 0.31 16.12
C GLN A 275 13.11 1.76 16.51
N THR A 276 12.32 2.27 17.45
CA THR A 276 12.57 3.57 18.07
C THR A 276 13.66 3.42 19.13
N LEU A 277 14.76 4.11 18.95
CA LEU A 277 15.93 4.08 19.84
C LEU A 277 15.80 5.10 20.97
N THR A 278 15.33 6.28 20.62
CA THR A 278 15.02 7.39 21.54
C THR A 278 13.77 8.12 21.05
N PRO A 279 13.19 9.07 21.78
CA PRO A 279 12.04 9.84 21.28
C PRO A 279 12.28 10.51 19.91
N ARG A 280 13.56 10.82 19.58
CA ARG A 280 13.92 11.46 18.33
C ARG A 280 14.52 10.53 17.28
N TRP A 281 15.19 9.44 17.67
CA TRP A 281 15.89 8.57 16.75
C TRP A 281 15.19 7.23 16.56
N PHE A 282 15.13 6.77 15.33
CA PHE A 282 14.72 5.41 15.00
C PHE A 282 15.57 4.84 13.86
N VAL A 283 15.62 3.53 13.80
CA VAL A 283 16.12 2.78 12.66
C VAL A 283 14.96 2.01 12.04
N ALA A 284 15.00 1.84 10.74
CA ALA A 284 14.04 1.00 10.02
C ALA A 284 14.76 0.22 8.94
N GLY A 285 14.15 -0.86 8.50
CA GLY A 285 14.67 -1.64 7.39
C GLY A 285 13.58 -2.45 6.74
N ARG A 286 13.79 -2.80 5.47
CA ARG A 286 12.94 -3.67 4.69
C ARG A 286 13.77 -4.65 3.88
N VAL A 287 13.33 -5.89 3.86
CA VAL A 287 13.80 -6.93 2.94
C VAL A 287 12.62 -7.37 2.10
N GLU A 288 12.83 -7.48 0.80
CA GLU A 288 11.77 -7.83 -0.14
C GLU A 288 12.27 -8.75 -1.25
N ARG A 289 11.39 -9.61 -1.75
CA ARG A 289 11.64 -10.45 -2.90
C ARG A 289 10.37 -10.59 -3.74
N ILE A 290 10.56 -10.59 -5.06
CA ILE A 290 9.52 -10.94 -6.04
C ILE A 290 10.09 -12.00 -6.96
N SER A 291 9.30 -13.03 -7.23
CA SER A 291 9.55 -14.05 -8.24
C SER A 291 8.42 -14.00 -9.27
N ALA A 292 8.75 -13.90 -10.53
CA ALA A 292 7.76 -13.80 -11.58
C ALA A 292 8.27 -14.44 -12.88
N PRO A 293 7.38 -15.08 -13.67
CA PRO A 293 7.74 -15.60 -14.98
C PRO A 293 8.00 -14.45 -15.95
N ALA A 294 8.91 -14.67 -16.88
CA ALA A 294 9.22 -13.73 -17.95
C ALA A 294 9.30 -14.46 -19.28
N LEU A 295 8.69 -13.88 -20.30
CA LEU A 295 8.80 -14.38 -21.67
C LEU A 295 10.22 -14.13 -22.18
N THR A 296 10.89 -15.19 -22.58
CA THR A 296 12.22 -15.13 -23.23
C THR A 296 12.08 -14.89 -24.72
N PRO A 297 13.17 -14.49 -25.41
CA PRO A 297 13.17 -14.42 -26.89
C PRO A 297 12.83 -15.75 -27.56
N LEU A 298 13.00 -16.89 -26.87
CA LEU A 298 12.68 -18.24 -27.39
C LEU A 298 11.24 -18.66 -27.10
N LEU A 299 10.39 -17.72 -26.66
CA LEU A 299 8.98 -17.95 -26.28
C LEU A 299 8.80 -18.95 -25.12
N THR A 300 9.82 -19.14 -24.30
CA THR A 300 9.74 -19.94 -23.07
C THR A 300 9.61 -19.03 -21.86
N LEU A 301 8.88 -19.45 -20.84
CA LEU A 301 8.78 -18.71 -19.59
C LEU A 301 9.91 -19.16 -18.66
N ASN A 302 10.71 -18.19 -18.21
CA ASN A 302 11.72 -18.40 -17.18
C ASN A 302 11.34 -17.59 -15.93
N GLU A 303 11.55 -18.17 -14.76
CA GLU A 303 11.36 -17.47 -13.51
C GLU A 303 12.51 -16.49 -13.27
N LEU A 304 12.15 -15.23 -13.08
CA LEU A 304 13.07 -14.16 -12.72
C LEU A 304 12.81 -13.67 -11.30
N HIS A 305 13.85 -13.20 -10.66
CA HIS A 305 13.78 -12.69 -9.29
C HIS A 305 14.17 -11.21 -9.20
N LEU A 306 13.48 -10.49 -8.33
CA LEU A 306 13.88 -9.20 -7.81
C LEU A 306 14.15 -9.38 -6.31
N ASN A 307 15.27 -8.88 -5.83
CA ASN A 307 15.61 -8.85 -4.41
C ASN A 307 15.92 -7.42 -4.00
N GLY A 308 15.49 -7.02 -2.81
CA GLY A 308 15.70 -5.70 -2.26
C GLY A 308 16.01 -5.72 -0.77
N VAL A 309 16.93 -4.86 -0.36
CA VAL A 309 17.23 -4.54 1.04
C VAL A 309 17.29 -3.03 1.17
N GLU A 310 16.66 -2.48 2.19
CA GLU A 310 16.65 -1.06 2.49
C GLU A 310 16.89 -0.84 3.98
N GLU A 311 17.72 0.13 4.32
CA GLU A 311 18.13 0.46 5.69
C GLU A 311 17.98 1.98 5.87
N THR A 312 17.28 2.39 6.91
CA THR A 312 16.96 3.80 7.15
C THR A 312 17.31 4.19 8.58
N LEU A 313 18.01 5.31 8.72
CA LEU A 313 18.17 6.04 9.98
C LEU A 313 17.28 7.27 9.94
N GLY A 314 16.36 7.38 10.90
CA GLY A 314 15.43 8.49 10.98
C GLY A 314 15.63 9.35 12.22
N PHE A 315 15.46 10.65 12.05
CA PHE A 315 15.54 11.66 13.10
C PHE A 315 14.30 12.57 13.08
N ARG A 316 13.53 12.58 14.17
CA ARG A 316 12.39 13.48 14.38
C ARG A 316 12.92 14.82 14.86
N LEU A 317 12.98 15.80 13.95
CA LEU A 317 13.43 17.15 14.26
C LEU A 317 12.38 17.87 15.12
N THR A 318 11.10 17.74 14.72
CA THR A 318 9.92 18.15 15.49
C THR A 318 8.90 17.01 15.46
N PRO A 319 7.78 17.11 16.21
CA PRO A 319 6.70 16.13 16.09
C PRO A 319 6.16 15.97 14.65
N GLU A 320 6.21 17.05 13.87
CA GLU A 320 5.69 17.09 12.49
C GLU A 320 6.75 16.85 11.42
N LEU A 321 8.05 17.01 11.72
CA LEU A 321 9.13 16.93 10.73
C LEU A 321 10.13 15.83 11.06
N THR A 322 10.28 14.89 10.15
CA THR A 322 11.25 13.78 10.23
C THR A 322 12.22 13.86 9.07
N ILE A 323 13.50 13.72 9.36
CA ILE A 323 14.57 13.57 8.37
C ILE A 323 15.00 12.09 8.37
N ARG A 324 15.25 11.53 7.19
CA ARG A 324 15.67 10.14 7.01
C ARG A 324 16.89 10.08 6.11
N ALA A 325 17.88 9.29 6.49
CA ALA A 325 18.99 8.88 5.64
C ALA A 325 18.81 7.38 5.34
N ASP A 326 18.95 7.02 4.10
CA ASP A 326 18.58 5.71 3.58
C ASP A 326 19.68 5.12 2.70
N HIS A 327 19.88 3.83 2.80
CA HIS A 327 20.66 3.04 1.85
C HIS A 327 19.79 1.90 1.34
N ARG A 328 19.77 1.72 0.03
CA ARG A 328 19.03 0.65 -0.62
C ARG A 328 19.93 -0.10 -1.60
N ALA A 329 19.88 -1.43 -1.52
CA ALA A 329 20.47 -2.34 -2.48
C ALA A 329 19.33 -3.13 -3.16
N ARG A 330 19.24 -3.06 -4.49
CA ARG A 330 18.21 -3.76 -5.27
C ARG A 330 18.80 -4.46 -6.47
N GLN A 331 18.48 -5.75 -6.61
CA GLN A 331 18.70 -6.53 -7.82
C GLN A 331 17.40 -6.56 -8.61
N GLY A 332 17.38 -6.02 -9.84
CA GLY A 332 16.23 -6.05 -10.72
C GLY A 332 16.05 -7.42 -11.38
N PHE A 333 14.87 -7.65 -11.95
CA PHE A 333 14.57 -8.88 -12.69
C PHE A 333 15.60 -9.16 -13.78
N GLY A 334 16.20 -10.36 -13.73
CA GLY A 334 17.18 -10.81 -14.74
C GLY A 334 18.49 -10.04 -14.76
N ARG A 335 18.77 -9.17 -13.80
CA ARG A 335 20.02 -8.43 -13.69
C ARG A 335 21.00 -9.13 -12.75
N PRO A 336 22.26 -9.31 -13.15
CA PRO A 336 23.28 -9.76 -12.21
C PRO A 336 23.69 -8.60 -11.28
N GLY A 337 23.82 -8.90 -9.98
CA GLY A 337 24.31 -7.95 -8.98
C GLY A 337 23.24 -6.97 -8.47
N PHE A 338 23.63 -6.20 -7.47
CA PHE A 338 22.81 -5.20 -6.81
C PHE A 338 23.19 -3.78 -7.24
N ASP A 339 22.17 -2.99 -7.55
CA ASP A 339 22.30 -1.54 -7.70
C ASP A 339 22.16 -0.90 -6.31
N HIS A 340 23.15 -0.12 -5.92
CA HIS A 340 23.16 0.57 -4.64
C HIS A 340 22.75 2.03 -4.79
N GLN A 341 21.92 2.48 -3.88
CA GLN A 341 21.41 3.85 -3.84
C GLN A 341 21.49 4.37 -2.41
N VAL A 342 21.74 5.66 -2.25
CA VAL A 342 21.58 6.39 -1.00
C VAL A 342 20.55 7.49 -1.20
N ALA A 343 19.75 7.76 -0.18
CA ALA A 343 18.76 8.81 -0.23
C ALA A 343 18.75 9.64 1.06
N LEU A 344 18.41 10.92 0.91
CA LEU A 344 18.00 11.79 1.99
C LEU A 344 16.54 12.15 1.77
N SER A 345 15.75 12.09 2.83
CA SER A 345 14.32 12.35 2.79
C SER A 345 13.92 13.27 3.93
N ALA A 346 13.06 14.22 3.65
CA ALA A 346 12.37 15.02 4.66
C ALA A 346 10.87 14.74 4.55
N VAL A 347 10.24 14.35 5.64
CA VAL A 347 8.80 14.09 5.73
C VAL A 347 8.20 15.04 6.73
N TRP A 348 7.27 15.85 6.26
CA TRP A 348 6.45 16.71 7.08
C TRP A 348 5.01 16.22 7.08
N TRP A 349 4.36 16.25 8.24
CA TRP A 349 2.94 15.93 8.36
C TRP A 349 2.28 16.78 9.45
N LYS A 350 1.01 17.07 9.29
CA LYS A 350 0.26 17.85 10.27
C LYS A 350 -1.22 17.49 10.23
N ARG A 351 -1.80 17.33 11.42
CA ARG A 351 -3.23 17.33 11.63
C ARG A 351 -3.66 18.75 11.98
N TRP A 352 -4.62 19.28 11.25
CA TRP A 352 -5.06 20.66 11.37
C TRP A 352 -6.31 20.82 12.25
N LEU A 353 -7.20 19.80 12.25
CA LEU A 353 -8.49 19.81 12.94
C LEU A 353 -8.76 18.46 13.58
#